data_ae5ac8608be13d66b90d07f3a04ec248
#
_entry.id   ae5ac8608be13d66b90d07f3a04ec248
#
_cell.length_a   1.000
_cell.length_b   1.000
_cell.length_c   1.000
_cell.angle_alpha   90.00
_cell.angle_beta   90.00
_cell.angle_gamma   90.00
#
_symmetry.space_group_name_H-M   'P 1'
#
loop_
_entity.id
_entity.type
_entity.pdbx_description
1 polymer ?
#
loop_
_entity_poly.entity_id
_entity_poly.type
_entity_poly.pdbx_seq_one_letter_code
_entity_poly.pdbx_strand_id
1 'polypeptide(L)'
;SVRKETNSFYDFSSGIGGNVLTFIRYYDKCGYAEAIEKLKNYSGVDGNVVARKKLATVEVAKRFMPPKKVQKQSKSTVLPDDYMERYEKRPDKLAVWEREGISKGSLDKFGVYYDSFSDRLVYPIRNPDGKIVNVGGRTLDPAWKEKGLRKYTYFMAWGELKTIYGLAENMEGIREKGEIILFEGCKSVLLADTYGVHNTGAILTSHLNPNQMKLLVSLGCRVVFALDKDVCIRDDHNIKRLKQFVNVEYIWDKEDLLGDKDSPVDRGQDTWKKLYDGRLSWR
;
A
#
# COMPACT_ATOMS: atom_id res chain seq x y z
N SER A 1 18.48 -1.15 12.01
CA SER A 1 18.94 -2.35 11.27
C SER A 1 19.98 -1.95 10.22
N VAL A 2 21.06 -2.72 10.11
CA VAL A 2 22.13 -2.52 9.12
C VAL A 2 22.29 -3.79 8.30
N ARG A 3 22.36 -3.65 6.98
CA ARG A 3 22.62 -4.75 6.05
C ARG A 3 23.99 -4.57 5.41
N LYS A 4 24.94 -5.41 5.79
CA LYS A 4 26.34 -5.34 5.31
C LYS A 4 26.47 -5.65 3.82
N GLU A 5 25.66 -6.58 3.30
CA GLU A 5 25.70 -7.03 1.90
C GLU A 5 25.29 -5.93 0.91
N THR A 6 24.48 -4.97 1.36
CA THR A 6 23.99 -3.86 0.52
C THR A 6 24.52 -2.50 0.95
N ASN A 7 25.36 -2.44 2.00
CA ASN A 7 25.80 -1.20 2.61
C ASN A 7 24.64 -0.22 2.89
N SER A 8 23.55 -0.75 3.43
CA SER A 8 22.35 0.04 3.71
C SER A 8 21.90 -0.11 5.15
N PHE A 9 21.21 0.92 5.64
CA PHE A 9 20.60 0.92 6.96
C PHE A 9 19.11 1.28 6.86
N TYR A 10 18.38 0.92 7.90
CA TYR A 10 17.02 1.38 8.13
C TYR A 10 16.78 1.56 9.63
N ASP A 11 16.36 2.76 10.02
CA ASP A 11 15.93 3.06 11.37
C ASP A 11 14.40 2.99 11.46
N PHE A 12 13.90 1.97 12.17
CA PHE A 12 12.48 1.72 12.30
C PHE A 12 11.75 2.73 13.18
N SER A 13 12.48 3.46 14.04
CA SER A 13 11.90 4.46 14.94
C SER A 13 11.61 5.78 14.23
N SER A 14 12.47 6.18 13.31
CA SER A 14 12.35 7.41 12.53
C SER A 14 11.84 7.22 11.11
N GLY A 15 11.74 5.97 10.64
CA GLY A 15 11.38 5.65 9.25
C GLY A 15 12.46 6.02 8.22
N ILE A 16 13.68 6.37 8.67
CA ILE A 16 14.77 6.81 7.81
C ILE A 16 15.65 5.64 7.42
N GLY A 17 15.92 5.52 6.13
CA GLY A 17 16.81 4.49 5.60
C GLY A 17 17.59 4.96 4.38
N GLY A 18 18.67 4.25 4.04
CA GLY A 18 19.47 4.58 2.89
C GLY A 18 20.86 3.94 2.92
N ASN A 19 21.78 4.53 2.14
CA ASN A 19 23.17 4.11 2.07
C ASN A 19 24.03 4.78 3.17
N VAL A 20 25.33 4.46 3.19
CA VAL A 20 26.29 5.00 4.17
C VAL A 20 26.31 6.53 4.19
N LEU A 21 26.15 7.19 3.05
CA LEU A 21 26.15 8.65 2.98
C LEU A 21 24.89 9.25 3.64
N THR A 22 23.73 8.61 3.41
CA THR A 22 22.48 8.97 4.08
C THR A 22 22.60 8.76 5.59
N PHE A 23 23.30 7.68 6.01
CA PHE A 23 23.54 7.40 7.44
C PHE A 23 24.37 8.51 8.10
N ILE A 24 25.49 8.92 7.48
CA ILE A 24 26.36 9.99 8.03
C ILE A 24 25.56 11.30 8.14
N ARG A 25 24.81 11.66 7.11
CA ARG A 25 23.98 12.87 7.14
C ARG A 25 22.94 12.86 8.26
N TYR A 26 22.31 11.72 8.46
CA TYR A 26 21.28 11.52 9.48
C TYR A 26 21.89 11.55 10.89
N TYR A 27 22.95 10.77 11.10
CA TYR A 27 23.58 10.62 12.42
C TYR A 27 24.29 11.89 12.87
N ASP A 28 25.09 12.51 12.00
CA ASP A 28 25.86 13.70 12.30
C ASP A 28 25.11 15.01 12.05
N LYS A 29 23.86 14.94 11.59
CA LYS A 29 23.01 16.10 11.23
C LYS A 29 23.73 17.09 10.31
N CYS A 30 24.47 16.61 9.31
CA CYS A 30 25.32 17.39 8.43
C CYS A 30 24.83 17.45 6.99
N GLY A 31 25.34 18.42 6.24
CA GLY A 31 25.05 18.58 4.82
C GLY A 31 25.70 17.49 3.93
N TYR A 32 25.30 17.44 2.65
CA TYR A 32 25.80 16.42 1.71
C TYR A 32 27.32 16.53 1.47
N ALA A 33 27.87 17.74 1.31
CA ALA A 33 29.29 17.98 1.09
C ALA A 33 30.14 17.54 2.31
N GLU A 34 29.70 17.89 3.50
CA GLU A 34 30.36 17.50 4.75
C GLU A 34 30.32 15.97 4.98
N ALA A 35 29.20 15.33 4.65
CA ALA A 35 29.11 13.87 4.74
C ALA A 35 30.07 13.16 3.78
N ILE A 36 30.31 13.72 2.59
CA ILE A 36 31.31 13.22 1.64
C ILE A 36 32.74 13.37 2.21
N GLU A 37 33.06 14.49 2.81
CA GLU A 37 34.36 14.68 3.45
C GLU A 37 34.59 13.70 4.59
N LYS A 38 33.62 13.55 5.47
CA LYS A 38 33.68 12.56 6.55
C LYS A 38 33.88 11.15 5.99
N LEU A 39 33.16 10.78 4.95
CA LEU A 39 33.31 9.45 4.32
C LEU A 39 34.68 9.22 3.72
N LYS A 40 35.30 10.27 3.10
CA LYS A 40 36.67 10.22 2.60
C LYS A 40 37.67 9.99 3.73
N ASN A 41 37.51 10.71 4.83
CA ASN A 41 38.38 10.56 6.00
C ASN A 41 38.30 9.17 6.64
N TYR A 42 37.10 8.59 6.70
CA TYR A 42 36.91 7.21 7.19
C TYR A 42 37.45 6.14 6.24
N SER A 43 37.44 6.39 4.93
CA SER A 43 37.85 5.41 3.94
C SER A 43 39.36 5.42 3.64
N GLY A 44 40.13 6.41 4.17
CA GLY A 44 41.55 6.58 3.90
C GLY A 44 41.87 6.89 2.42
N VAL A 45 40.89 7.30 1.63
CA VAL A 45 41.06 7.62 0.20
C VAL A 45 41.47 9.10 0.08
N ASP A 46 42.75 9.36 -0.19
CA ASP A 46 43.21 10.68 -0.52
C ASP A 46 42.46 11.27 -1.72
N GLY A 47 41.92 12.48 -1.52
CA GLY A 47 41.04 13.16 -2.48
C GLY A 47 41.66 13.51 -3.84
N ASN A 48 42.92 13.15 -4.12
CA ASN A 48 43.62 13.45 -5.35
C ASN A 48 43.48 12.41 -6.47
N VAL A 49 42.79 11.30 -6.26
CA VAL A 49 42.63 10.25 -7.28
C VAL A 49 41.46 10.48 -8.25
N VAL A 50 40.59 11.44 -7.96
CA VAL A 50 39.38 11.71 -8.76
C VAL A 50 39.61 12.60 -9.99
N ALA A 51 40.80 13.18 -10.16
CA ALA A 51 41.07 14.17 -11.21
C ALA A 51 41.67 13.58 -12.52
N ARG A 52 41.79 12.27 -12.68
CA ARG A 52 42.35 11.69 -13.93
C ARG A 52 41.60 10.45 -14.37
N LYS A 53 40.59 10.65 -15.14
CA LYS A 53 40.15 10.01 -16.38
C LYS A 53 38.67 10.27 -16.56
N LYS A 54 38.31 11.02 -17.58
CA LYS A 54 37.03 10.86 -18.27
C LYS A 54 37.02 9.46 -18.92
N LEU A 55 37.00 8.45 -18.10
CA LEU A 55 36.58 7.11 -18.52
C LEU A 55 35.06 7.21 -18.65
N ALA A 56 34.58 6.76 -19.81
CA ALA A 56 33.22 6.83 -20.21
C ALA A 56 32.27 6.63 -19.00
N THR A 57 31.58 7.69 -18.64
CA THR A 57 30.66 7.79 -17.48
C THR A 57 29.69 6.60 -17.41
N VAL A 58 29.51 5.91 -18.54
CA VAL A 58 28.67 4.72 -18.69
C VAL A 58 29.33 3.44 -18.15
N GLU A 59 30.65 3.27 -18.27
CA GLU A 59 31.33 2.04 -17.77
C GLU A 59 31.58 2.09 -16.27
N VAL A 60 31.86 3.29 -15.73
CA VAL A 60 31.98 3.48 -14.28
C VAL A 60 30.62 3.33 -13.63
N ALA A 61 29.56 3.90 -14.20
CA ALA A 61 28.20 3.70 -13.73
C ALA A 61 27.76 2.23 -13.77
N LYS A 62 28.20 1.46 -14.76
CA LYS A 62 27.91 0.00 -14.83
C LYS A 62 28.66 -0.81 -13.75
N ARG A 63 29.84 -0.39 -13.29
CA ARG A 63 30.58 -1.05 -12.18
C ARG A 63 30.00 -0.73 -10.80
N PHE A 64 29.38 0.42 -10.62
CA PHE A 64 28.76 0.86 -9.37
C PHE A 64 27.24 0.73 -9.38
N MET A 65 26.62 0.47 -10.52
CA MET A 65 25.26 -0.07 -10.50
C MET A 65 25.34 -1.44 -9.84
N PRO A 66 24.64 -1.67 -8.71
CA PRO A 66 24.42 -3.05 -8.26
C PRO A 66 23.94 -3.80 -9.49
N PRO A 67 24.43 -5.05 -9.72
CA PRO A 67 23.94 -5.83 -10.83
C PRO A 67 22.43 -5.66 -10.78
N LYS A 68 21.82 -5.25 -11.91
CA LYS A 68 20.34 -5.24 -11.97
C LYS A 68 19.99 -6.59 -11.39
N LYS A 69 19.52 -6.59 -10.11
CA LYS A 69 18.89 -7.79 -9.60
C LYS A 69 17.92 -8.09 -10.71
N VAL A 70 18.21 -9.14 -11.47
CA VAL A 70 17.18 -9.80 -12.24
C VAL A 70 16.18 -10.06 -11.14
N GLN A 71 15.21 -9.14 -11.03
CA GLN A 71 14.07 -9.42 -10.20
C GLN A 71 13.61 -10.73 -10.82
N LYS A 72 13.93 -11.83 -10.14
CA LYS A 72 13.19 -13.06 -10.35
C LYS A 72 11.78 -12.53 -10.20
N GLN A 73 11.12 -12.34 -11.34
CA GLN A 73 9.69 -12.06 -11.33
C GLN A 73 9.16 -13.17 -10.46
N SER A 74 8.86 -12.85 -9.20
CA SER A 74 8.15 -13.77 -8.36
C SER A 74 6.90 -14.01 -9.18
N LYS A 75 6.80 -15.19 -9.79
CA LYS A 75 5.58 -15.61 -10.44
C LYS A 75 4.54 -15.38 -9.35
N SER A 76 3.62 -14.46 -9.57
CA SER A 76 2.47 -14.29 -8.70
C SER A 76 1.85 -15.68 -8.64
N THR A 77 1.97 -16.33 -7.50
CA THR A 77 1.45 -17.68 -7.34
C THR A 77 -0.06 -17.52 -7.33
N VAL A 78 -0.69 -17.91 -8.43
CA VAL A 78 -2.15 -18.00 -8.48
C VAL A 78 -2.53 -19.20 -7.63
N LEU A 79 -3.40 -18.98 -6.66
CA LEU A 79 -3.95 -20.04 -5.81
C LEU A 79 -5.11 -20.73 -6.53
N PRO A 80 -5.42 -22.00 -6.21
CA PRO A 80 -6.59 -22.69 -6.74
C PRO A 80 -7.89 -21.89 -6.54
N ASP A 81 -8.85 -22.02 -7.44
CA ASP A 81 -10.12 -21.27 -7.36
C ASP A 81 -10.94 -21.66 -6.12
N ASP A 82 -10.80 -22.90 -5.65
CA ASP A 82 -11.41 -23.47 -4.43
C ASP A 82 -10.62 -23.19 -3.16
N TYR A 83 -9.55 -22.38 -3.24
CA TYR A 83 -8.65 -22.16 -2.09
C TYR A 83 -9.36 -21.67 -0.84
N MET A 84 -10.44 -20.90 -0.98
CA MET A 84 -11.18 -20.35 0.16
C MET A 84 -12.12 -21.37 0.83
N GLU A 85 -12.40 -22.53 0.21
CA GLU A 85 -13.28 -23.57 0.77
C GLU A 85 -12.71 -24.24 2.01
N ARG A 86 -11.41 -24.08 2.27
CA ARG A 86 -10.74 -24.53 3.51
C ARG A 86 -11.14 -23.74 4.75
N TYR A 87 -11.74 -22.58 4.58
CA TYR A 87 -12.16 -21.69 5.66
C TYR A 87 -13.66 -21.82 5.91
N GLU A 88 -14.09 -21.42 7.09
CA GLU A 88 -15.47 -21.64 7.55
C GLU A 88 -16.35 -20.41 7.30
N LYS A 89 -17.59 -20.63 6.89
CA LYS A 89 -18.64 -19.61 6.96
C LYS A 89 -19.25 -19.63 8.36
N ARG A 90 -18.74 -18.78 9.25
CA ARG A 90 -19.16 -18.68 10.66
C ARG A 90 -19.91 -17.37 10.90
N PRO A 91 -21.26 -17.36 10.84
CA PRO A 91 -22.06 -16.16 11.03
C PRO A 91 -21.78 -15.44 12.33
N ASP A 92 -21.55 -16.18 13.43
CA ASP A 92 -21.21 -15.63 14.73
C ASP A 92 -19.87 -14.86 14.74
N LYS A 93 -18.89 -15.30 13.95
CA LYS A 93 -17.60 -14.63 13.77
C LYS A 93 -17.70 -13.46 12.79
N LEU A 94 -18.41 -13.63 11.69
CA LEU A 94 -18.66 -12.57 10.71
C LEU A 94 -19.45 -11.40 11.29
N ALA A 95 -20.32 -11.68 12.29
CA ALA A 95 -21.06 -10.66 13.04
C ALA A 95 -20.18 -9.55 13.66
N VAL A 96 -18.88 -9.76 13.80
CA VAL A 96 -17.95 -8.71 14.22
C VAL A 96 -17.92 -7.57 13.19
N TRP A 97 -17.82 -7.89 11.91
CA TRP A 97 -17.85 -6.89 10.86
C TRP A 97 -19.26 -6.38 10.55
N GLU A 98 -20.29 -7.21 10.75
CA GLU A 98 -21.68 -6.74 10.65
C GLU A 98 -21.99 -5.66 11.70
N ARG A 99 -21.52 -5.83 12.94
CA ARG A 99 -21.62 -4.79 13.99
C ARG A 99 -20.82 -3.52 13.68
N GLU A 100 -19.77 -3.64 12.85
CA GLU A 100 -19.02 -2.49 12.34
C GLU A 100 -19.69 -1.85 11.10
N GLY A 101 -20.92 -2.28 10.74
CA GLY A 101 -21.74 -1.69 9.68
C GLY A 101 -21.64 -2.35 8.31
N ILE A 102 -20.87 -3.45 8.16
CA ILE A 102 -20.73 -4.15 6.88
C ILE A 102 -21.89 -5.12 6.67
N SER A 103 -22.55 -5.05 5.52
CA SER A 103 -23.68 -5.93 5.19
C SER A 103 -23.24 -7.36 4.91
N LYS A 104 -24.14 -8.31 5.16
CA LYS A 104 -23.92 -9.73 4.76
C LYS A 104 -23.68 -9.86 3.26
N GLY A 105 -24.39 -9.09 2.45
CA GLY A 105 -24.22 -9.09 0.99
C GLY A 105 -22.79 -8.70 0.59
N SER A 106 -22.22 -7.67 1.23
CA SER A 106 -20.83 -7.27 1.00
C SER A 106 -19.85 -8.34 1.48
N LEU A 107 -20.08 -8.94 2.65
CA LEU A 107 -19.23 -10.04 3.13
C LEU A 107 -19.22 -11.23 2.17
N ASP A 108 -20.40 -11.60 1.63
CA ASP A 108 -20.53 -12.68 0.65
C ASP A 108 -19.89 -12.33 -0.70
N LYS A 109 -20.15 -11.13 -1.22
CA LYS A 109 -19.57 -10.64 -2.48
C LYS A 109 -18.05 -10.67 -2.47
N PHE A 110 -17.42 -10.22 -1.38
CA PHE A 110 -15.96 -10.20 -1.24
C PHE A 110 -15.39 -11.52 -0.71
N GLY A 111 -16.20 -12.54 -0.47
CA GLY A 111 -15.77 -13.88 -0.07
C GLY A 111 -15.09 -13.88 1.30
N VAL A 112 -15.70 -13.26 2.30
CA VAL A 112 -15.17 -13.25 3.66
C VAL A 112 -15.55 -14.54 4.38
N TYR A 113 -14.55 -15.17 5.00
CA TYR A 113 -14.66 -16.41 5.77
C TYR A 113 -14.00 -16.23 7.14
N TYR A 114 -14.02 -17.29 7.93
CA TYR A 114 -13.33 -17.39 9.21
C TYR A 114 -12.28 -18.51 9.15
N ASP A 115 -11.09 -18.21 9.63
CA ASP A 115 -10.02 -19.18 9.87
C ASP A 115 -9.95 -19.51 11.35
N SER A 116 -10.42 -20.72 11.72
CA SER A 116 -10.42 -21.21 13.10
C SER A 116 -9.02 -21.47 13.66
N PHE A 117 -8.04 -21.73 12.77
CA PHE A 117 -6.66 -21.97 13.20
C PHE A 117 -5.97 -20.68 13.69
N SER A 118 -6.17 -19.56 13.03
CA SER A 118 -5.51 -18.29 13.38
C SER A 118 -6.44 -17.29 14.09
N ASP A 119 -7.71 -17.64 14.31
CA ASP A 119 -8.78 -16.78 14.85
C ASP A 119 -8.87 -15.43 14.10
N ARG A 120 -9.06 -15.54 12.76
CA ARG A 120 -9.12 -14.38 11.87
C ARG A 120 -10.32 -14.43 10.94
N LEU A 121 -10.88 -13.27 10.64
CA LEU A 121 -11.64 -13.10 9.42
C LEU A 121 -10.68 -13.06 8.25
N VAL A 122 -10.92 -13.89 7.25
CA VAL A 122 -10.05 -14.03 6.06
C VAL A 122 -10.81 -13.70 4.80
N TYR A 123 -10.12 -13.12 3.83
CA TYR A 123 -10.69 -12.68 2.56
C TYR A 123 -9.69 -12.88 1.42
N PRO A 124 -10.15 -13.29 0.22
CA PRO A 124 -9.29 -13.47 -0.93
C PRO A 124 -8.82 -12.11 -1.45
N ILE A 125 -7.59 -12.06 -1.92
CA ILE A 125 -7.07 -10.95 -2.69
C ILE A 125 -6.87 -11.44 -4.10
N ARG A 126 -7.59 -10.81 -5.04
CA ARG A 126 -7.65 -11.22 -6.43
C ARG A 126 -6.82 -10.31 -7.33
N ASN A 127 -6.29 -10.88 -8.40
CA ASN A 127 -5.74 -10.10 -9.50
C ASN A 127 -6.88 -9.54 -10.39
N PRO A 128 -6.57 -8.68 -11.38
CA PRO A 128 -7.60 -8.13 -12.27
C PRO A 128 -8.40 -9.18 -13.06
N ASP A 129 -7.85 -10.40 -13.23
CA ASP A 129 -8.54 -11.52 -13.90
C ASP A 129 -9.44 -12.32 -12.94
N GLY A 130 -9.59 -11.88 -11.70
CA GLY A 130 -10.42 -12.53 -10.67
C GLY A 130 -9.74 -13.72 -9.97
N LYS A 131 -8.50 -14.08 -10.33
CA LYS A 131 -7.79 -15.21 -9.72
C LYS A 131 -7.22 -14.83 -8.35
N ILE A 132 -7.33 -15.74 -7.37
CA ILE A 132 -6.82 -15.52 -6.02
C ILE A 132 -5.29 -15.54 -6.06
N VAL A 133 -4.65 -14.48 -5.57
CA VAL A 133 -3.19 -14.33 -5.52
C VAL A 133 -2.66 -14.24 -4.10
N ASN A 134 -3.52 -13.99 -3.13
CA ASN A 134 -3.21 -14.01 -1.70
C ASN A 134 -4.50 -14.12 -0.88
N VAL A 135 -4.35 -14.31 0.41
CA VAL A 135 -5.43 -14.22 1.41
C VAL A 135 -4.99 -13.22 2.46
N GLY A 136 -5.83 -12.24 2.72
CA GLY A 136 -5.70 -11.32 3.84
C GLY A 136 -6.46 -11.85 5.06
N GLY A 137 -6.00 -11.52 6.27
CA GLY A 137 -6.67 -11.92 7.49
C GLY A 137 -6.64 -10.83 8.55
N ARG A 138 -7.80 -10.53 9.16
CA ARG A 138 -7.94 -9.62 10.32
C ARG A 138 -8.16 -10.43 11.58
N THR A 139 -7.32 -10.23 12.59
CA THR A 139 -7.50 -10.90 13.88
C THR A 139 -8.78 -10.45 14.60
N LEU A 140 -9.45 -11.38 15.25
CA LEU A 140 -10.59 -11.12 16.13
C LEU A 140 -10.18 -10.89 17.58
N ASP A 141 -8.91 -11.15 17.93
CA ASP A 141 -8.40 -10.96 19.29
C ASP A 141 -8.35 -9.46 19.63
N PRO A 142 -9.14 -8.98 20.63
CA PRO A 142 -9.14 -7.59 21.03
C PRO A 142 -7.80 -7.14 21.65
N ALA A 143 -7.07 -8.06 22.27
CA ALA A 143 -5.77 -7.84 22.90
C ALA A 143 -4.58 -8.00 21.93
N TRP A 144 -4.82 -7.89 20.62
CA TRP A 144 -3.80 -8.13 19.61
C TRP A 144 -2.54 -7.27 19.79
N LYS A 145 -2.67 -6.01 20.25
CA LYS A 145 -1.53 -5.13 20.50
C LYS A 145 -0.68 -5.61 21.67
N GLU A 146 -1.32 -5.98 22.78
CA GLU A 146 -0.68 -6.46 24.00
C GLU A 146 0.06 -7.78 23.76
N LYS A 147 -0.51 -8.63 22.89
CA LYS A 147 0.08 -9.90 22.48
C LYS A 147 1.10 -9.77 21.34
N GLY A 148 1.40 -8.56 20.86
CA GLY A 148 2.31 -8.32 19.75
C GLY A 148 1.83 -8.92 18.41
N LEU A 149 0.54 -9.19 18.27
CA LEU A 149 -0.04 -9.71 17.03
C LEU A 149 -0.27 -8.57 16.02
N ARG A 150 -0.20 -8.89 14.74
CA ARG A 150 -0.61 -7.96 13.68
C ARG A 150 -2.13 -7.94 13.55
N LYS A 151 -2.75 -6.76 13.55
CA LYS A 151 -4.19 -6.59 13.30
C LYS A 151 -4.58 -7.18 11.95
N TYR A 152 -3.81 -6.86 10.91
CA TYR A 152 -3.94 -7.45 9.57
C TYR A 152 -2.68 -8.23 9.22
N THR A 153 -2.84 -9.34 8.49
CA THR A 153 -1.75 -10.16 7.99
C THR A 153 -2.09 -10.70 6.60
N TYR A 154 -1.07 -11.14 5.88
CA TYR A 154 -1.24 -11.81 4.60
C TYR A 154 -0.62 -13.19 4.69
N PHE A 155 -1.29 -14.19 4.15
CA PHE A 155 -0.91 -15.59 4.31
C PHE A 155 0.20 -16.01 3.34
N MET A 156 0.30 -15.33 2.19
CA MET A 156 1.41 -15.54 1.28
C MET A 156 2.41 -14.41 1.41
N ALA A 157 3.71 -14.74 1.25
CA ALA A 157 4.73 -13.72 1.25
C ALA A 157 4.47 -12.73 0.10
N TRP A 158 4.32 -11.46 0.44
CA TRP A 158 4.29 -10.41 -0.57
C TRP A 158 5.71 -10.14 -1.09
N GLY A 159 5.87 -10.23 -2.42
CA GLY A 159 6.76 -9.30 -3.07
C GLY A 159 6.09 -7.91 -3.12
N GLU A 160 6.34 -7.12 -4.15
CA GLU A 160 5.50 -5.94 -4.40
C GLU A 160 4.09 -6.39 -4.80
N LEU A 161 3.07 -5.87 -4.10
CA LEU A 161 1.66 -6.13 -4.40
C LEU A 161 1.35 -5.66 -5.83
N LYS A 162 0.92 -6.58 -6.68
CA LYS A 162 0.65 -6.33 -8.11
C LYS A 162 -0.83 -6.11 -8.40
N THR A 163 -1.64 -5.95 -7.37
CA THR A 163 -3.09 -5.77 -7.51
C THR A 163 -3.62 -4.71 -6.55
N ILE A 164 -4.86 -4.36 -6.71
CA ILE A 164 -5.68 -3.52 -5.83
C ILE A 164 -6.79 -4.42 -5.32
N TYR A 165 -6.99 -4.48 -4.00
CA TYR A 165 -8.07 -5.26 -3.40
C TYR A 165 -9.43 -4.71 -3.85
N GLY A 166 -10.36 -5.60 -4.14
CA GLY A 166 -11.71 -5.23 -4.59
C GLY A 166 -11.80 -4.82 -6.07
N LEU A 167 -10.67 -4.73 -6.78
CA LEU A 167 -10.67 -4.32 -8.19
C LEU A 167 -11.45 -5.30 -9.08
N ALA A 168 -11.26 -6.61 -8.87
CA ALA A 168 -11.94 -7.62 -9.66
C ALA A 168 -13.45 -7.62 -9.38
N GLU A 169 -13.82 -7.52 -8.11
CA GLU A 169 -15.21 -7.53 -7.63
C GLU A 169 -15.99 -6.28 -8.06
N ASN A 170 -15.30 -5.17 -8.25
CA ASN A 170 -15.90 -3.87 -8.56
C ASN A 170 -15.59 -3.37 -9.98
N MET A 171 -15.03 -4.23 -10.85
CA MET A 171 -14.59 -3.83 -12.19
C MET A 171 -15.73 -3.26 -13.04
N GLU A 172 -16.94 -3.83 -12.94
CA GLU A 172 -18.12 -3.34 -13.66
C GLU A 172 -18.50 -1.93 -13.22
N GLY A 173 -18.64 -1.68 -11.91
CA GLY A 173 -18.94 -0.36 -11.37
C GLY A 173 -17.86 0.67 -11.68
N ILE A 174 -16.58 0.27 -11.71
CA ILE A 174 -15.47 1.14 -12.12
C ILE A 174 -15.63 1.55 -13.59
N ARG A 175 -15.96 0.61 -14.47
CA ARG A 175 -16.17 0.91 -15.90
C ARG A 175 -17.38 1.80 -16.13
N GLU A 176 -18.48 1.53 -15.47
CA GLU A 176 -19.72 2.32 -15.57
C GLU A 176 -19.51 3.77 -15.11
N LYS A 177 -18.78 3.96 -14.01
CA LYS A 177 -18.51 5.28 -13.44
C LYS A 177 -17.34 6.01 -14.15
N GLY A 178 -16.49 5.29 -14.86
CA GLY A 178 -15.22 5.83 -15.37
C GLY A 178 -14.30 6.34 -14.24
N GLU A 179 -14.42 5.73 -13.06
CA GLU A 179 -13.77 6.19 -11.84
C GLU A 179 -13.49 5.02 -10.88
N ILE A 180 -12.33 5.06 -10.22
CA ILE A 180 -12.02 4.21 -9.08
C ILE A 180 -11.76 5.05 -7.84
N ILE A 181 -12.36 4.65 -6.70
CA ILE A 181 -12.13 5.25 -5.38
C ILE A 181 -11.21 4.31 -4.60
N LEU A 182 -10.08 4.83 -4.11
CA LEU A 182 -9.05 4.05 -3.46
C LEU A 182 -8.96 4.35 -1.97
N PHE A 183 -9.19 3.31 -1.17
CA PHE A 183 -8.99 3.31 0.27
C PHE A 183 -7.63 2.73 0.66
N GLU A 184 -7.21 2.89 1.94
CA GLU A 184 -6.06 2.20 2.47
C GLU A 184 -6.36 0.71 2.71
N GLY A 185 -7.43 0.40 3.42
CA GLY A 185 -7.77 -0.94 3.91
C GLY A 185 -8.95 -1.62 3.24
N CYS A 186 -8.97 -2.95 3.29
CA CYS A 186 -10.06 -3.78 2.76
C CYS A 186 -11.41 -3.49 3.42
N LYS A 187 -11.44 -3.20 4.73
CA LYS A 187 -12.67 -2.92 5.48
C LYS A 187 -13.44 -1.76 4.86
N SER A 188 -12.74 -0.70 4.46
CA SER A 188 -13.34 0.49 3.87
C SER A 188 -14.00 0.19 2.52
N VAL A 189 -13.44 -0.76 1.73
CA VAL A 189 -14.06 -1.24 0.48
C VAL A 189 -15.38 -1.96 0.78
N LEU A 190 -15.41 -2.85 1.77
CA LEU A 190 -16.63 -3.58 2.14
C LEU A 190 -17.71 -2.65 2.70
N LEU A 191 -17.30 -1.65 3.47
CA LEU A 191 -18.21 -0.67 4.04
C LEU A 191 -18.78 0.26 2.96
N ALA A 192 -17.95 0.71 2.02
CA ALA A 192 -18.40 1.47 0.86
C ALA A 192 -19.37 0.66 -0.02
N ASP A 193 -19.09 -0.64 -0.24
CA ASP A 193 -19.99 -1.53 -0.97
C ASP A 193 -21.35 -1.65 -0.27
N THR A 194 -21.36 -1.70 1.06
CA THR A 194 -22.62 -1.67 1.87
C THR A 194 -23.42 -0.38 1.64
N TYR A 195 -22.76 0.73 1.36
CA TYR A 195 -23.40 2.01 1.03
C TYR A 195 -23.82 2.12 -0.46
N GLY A 196 -23.65 1.05 -1.24
CA GLY A 196 -23.97 1.04 -2.67
C GLY A 196 -22.90 1.68 -3.55
N VAL A 197 -21.67 1.83 -3.05
CA VAL A 197 -20.54 2.40 -3.80
C VAL A 197 -19.68 1.25 -4.34
N HIS A 198 -19.91 0.88 -5.60
CA HIS A 198 -19.36 -0.32 -6.23
C HIS A 198 -18.18 -0.03 -7.17
N ASN A 199 -17.56 1.13 -7.10
CA ASN A 199 -16.38 1.52 -7.89
C ASN A 199 -15.16 1.75 -7.00
N THR A 200 -14.93 0.88 -6.03
CA THR A 200 -13.91 1.05 -5.01
C THR A 200 -12.82 0.00 -5.06
N GLY A 201 -11.66 0.32 -4.48
CA GLY A 201 -10.57 -0.62 -4.24
C GLY A 201 -9.72 -0.18 -3.05
N ALA A 202 -8.80 -1.04 -2.60
CA ALA A 202 -7.84 -0.69 -1.56
C ALA A 202 -6.41 -1.00 -1.99
N ILE A 203 -5.50 -0.08 -1.64
CA ILE A 203 -4.06 -0.23 -1.93
C ILE A 203 -3.37 -1.15 -0.91
N LEU A 204 -4.02 -1.45 0.22
CA LEU A 204 -3.59 -2.34 1.31
C LEU A 204 -2.28 -1.93 2.02
N THR A 205 -1.82 -0.71 1.77
CA THR A 205 -0.64 -0.08 2.35
C THR A 205 -0.89 1.43 2.46
N SER A 206 -0.05 2.14 3.21
CA SER A 206 -0.14 3.62 3.29
C SER A 206 0.43 4.34 2.05
N HIS A 207 1.04 3.60 1.11
CA HIS A 207 1.67 4.19 -0.08
C HIS A 207 1.31 3.40 -1.34
N LEU A 208 1.06 4.13 -2.43
CA LEU A 208 0.86 3.54 -3.74
C LEU A 208 2.18 2.97 -4.29
N ASN A 209 2.22 1.67 -4.59
CA ASN A 209 3.42 1.08 -5.16
C ASN A 209 3.46 1.20 -6.71
N PRO A 210 4.65 1.03 -7.34
CA PRO A 210 4.79 1.19 -8.78
C PRO A 210 3.92 0.25 -9.63
N ASN A 211 3.62 -0.96 -9.15
CA ASN A 211 2.77 -1.90 -9.90
C ASN A 211 1.30 -1.49 -9.84
N GLN A 212 0.82 -1.05 -8.68
CA GLN A 212 -0.52 -0.49 -8.53
C GLN A 212 -0.67 0.78 -9.37
N MET A 213 0.34 1.68 -9.38
CA MET A 213 0.32 2.86 -10.25
C MET A 213 0.17 2.46 -11.72
N LYS A 214 0.96 1.48 -12.22
CA LYS A 214 0.84 1.00 -13.61
C LYS A 214 -0.54 0.44 -13.91
N LEU A 215 -1.12 -0.29 -12.94
CA LEU A 215 -2.47 -0.85 -13.06
C LEU A 215 -3.51 0.27 -13.19
N LEU A 216 -3.45 1.31 -12.36
CA LEU A 216 -4.33 2.48 -12.45
C LEU A 216 -4.19 3.23 -13.78
N VAL A 217 -2.98 3.39 -14.28
CA VAL A 217 -2.74 3.97 -15.61
C VAL A 217 -3.40 3.11 -16.71
N SER A 218 -3.31 1.77 -16.60
CA SER A 218 -3.91 0.86 -17.59
C SER A 218 -5.43 0.86 -17.56
N LEU A 219 -6.06 1.18 -16.43
CA LEU A 219 -7.52 1.35 -16.32
C LEU A 219 -8.01 2.59 -17.06
N GLY A 220 -7.18 3.64 -17.17
CA GLY A 220 -7.51 4.87 -17.89
C GLY A 220 -8.68 5.66 -17.31
N CYS A 221 -9.12 5.37 -16.09
CA CYS A 221 -10.23 6.03 -15.41
C CYS A 221 -9.74 7.11 -14.44
N ARG A 222 -10.66 7.94 -13.93
CA ARG A 222 -10.40 8.87 -12.84
C ARG A 222 -10.07 8.11 -11.58
N VAL A 223 -9.10 8.61 -10.80
CA VAL A 223 -8.70 8.01 -9.52
C VAL A 223 -9.00 8.99 -8.38
N VAL A 224 -9.82 8.57 -7.43
CA VAL A 224 -10.13 9.33 -6.21
C VAL A 224 -9.46 8.66 -5.03
N PHE A 225 -8.53 9.35 -4.37
CA PHE A 225 -7.92 8.86 -3.13
C PHE A 225 -8.77 9.22 -1.93
N ALA A 226 -9.24 8.20 -1.21
CA ALA A 226 -10.03 8.26 0.01
C ALA A 226 -9.27 7.53 1.14
N LEU A 227 -8.00 7.91 1.35
CA LEU A 227 -7.12 7.30 2.35
C LEU A 227 -7.51 7.75 3.76
N ASP A 228 -6.97 7.07 4.77
CA ASP A 228 -7.20 7.42 6.17
C ASP A 228 -6.70 8.84 6.46
N LYS A 229 -7.33 9.52 7.42
CA LYS A 229 -7.12 10.96 7.69
C LYS A 229 -5.67 11.32 7.98
N ASP A 230 -4.90 10.43 8.57
CA ASP A 230 -3.48 10.62 8.90
C ASP A 230 -2.53 10.44 7.71
N VAL A 231 -3.04 10.03 6.52
CA VAL A 231 -2.22 9.80 5.32
C VAL A 231 -2.20 11.02 4.41
N CYS A 232 -1.02 11.62 4.25
CA CYS A 232 -0.82 12.73 3.33
C CYS A 232 -0.49 12.22 1.92
N ILE A 233 -1.46 12.28 1.00
CA ILE A 233 -1.26 11.87 -0.40
C ILE A 233 -0.19 12.68 -1.13
N ARG A 234 0.05 13.93 -0.69
CA ARG A 234 1.03 14.84 -1.31
C ARG A 234 2.47 14.40 -1.09
N ASP A 235 2.72 13.49 -0.17
CA ASP A 235 4.06 12.96 0.11
C ASP A 235 4.36 11.68 -0.69
N ASP A 236 3.34 11.07 -1.30
CA ASP A 236 3.50 9.87 -2.11
C ASP A 236 4.02 10.19 -3.52
N HIS A 237 5.24 9.69 -3.80
CA HIS A 237 5.90 9.89 -5.09
C HIS A 237 5.15 9.26 -6.27
N ASN A 238 4.55 8.09 -6.08
CA ASN A 238 3.85 7.39 -7.14
C ASN A 238 2.49 8.05 -7.44
N ILE A 239 1.81 8.61 -6.44
CA ILE A 239 0.60 9.40 -6.65
C ILE A 239 0.95 10.70 -7.41
N LYS A 240 2.05 11.37 -7.05
CA LYS A 240 2.56 12.52 -7.83
C LYS A 240 2.81 12.20 -9.29
N ARG A 241 3.32 11.01 -9.58
CA ARG A 241 3.54 10.55 -10.96
C ARG A 241 2.25 10.16 -11.66
N LEU A 242 1.32 9.51 -10.95
CA LEU A 242 0.05 9.04 -11.49
C LEU A 242 -0.76 10.17 -12.13
N LYS A 243 -0.77 11.36 -11.51
CA LYS A 243 -1.50 12.53 -12.04
C LYS A 243 -1.05 13.01 -13.43
N GLN A 244 0.12 12.55 -13.92
CA GLN A 244 0.58 12.85 -15.27
C GLN A 244 -0.14 12.00 -16.34
N PHE A 245 -0.82 10.93 -15.92
CA PHE A 245 -1.44 9.96 -16.81
C PHE A 245 -2.97 9.90 -16.71
N VAL A 246 -3.51 10.18 -15.51
CA VAL A 246 -4.95 10.13 -15.23
C VAL A 246 -5.38 11.31 -14.36
N ASN A 247 -6.67 11.62 -14.38
CA ASN A 247 -7.23 12.61 -13.48
C ASN A 247 -7.22 12.06 -12.04
N VAL A 248 -6.60 12.82 -11.13
CA VAL A 248 -6.51 12.45 -9.71
C VAL A 248 -7.31 13.45 -8.89
N GLU A 249 -8.19 12.92 -8.06
CA GLU A 249 -8.93 13.64 -7.03
C GLU A 249 -8.64 13.02 -5.66
N TYR A 250 -8.95 13.74 -4.60
CA TYR A 250 -8.76 13.25 -3.24
C TYR A 250 -9.79 13.83 -2.28
N ILE A 251 -10.10 13.08 -1.25
CA ILE A 251 -10.93 13.51 -0.15
C ILE A 251 -10.05 14.27 0.84
N TRP A 252 -10.54 15.44 1.25
CA TRP A 252 -9.95 16.22 2.32
C TRP A 252 -11.02 16.60 3.33
N ASP A 253 -10.81 16.17 4.57
CA ASP A 253 -11.71 16.47 5.70
C ASP A 253 -11.49 17.88 6.21
N LYS A 254 -12.12 18.87 5.55
CA LYS A 254 -12.03 20.28 5.93
C LYS A 254 -12.75 20.61 7.23
N GLU A 255 -13.79 19.85 7.54
CA GLU A 255 -14.70 20.12 8.63
C GLU A 255 -14.41 19.29 9.88
N ASP A 256 -13.31 18.55 9.85
CA ASP A 256 -12.88 17.69 10.96
C ASP A 256 -13.92 16.65 11.40
N LEU A 257 -14.57 16.03 10.41
CA LEU A 257 -15.63 15.04 10.61
C LEU A 257 -15.12 13.67 11.03
N LEU A 258 -13.85 13.39 10.73
CA LEU A 258 -13.18 12.11 10.93
C LEU A 258 -12.27 12.16 12.16
N GLY A 259 -12.13 11.04 12.87
CA GLY A 259 -11.07 10.84 13.86
C GLY A 259 -9.71 10.58 13.18
N ASP A 260 -8.61 10.66 13.94
CA ASP A 260 -7.22 10.66 13.44
C ASP A 260 -6.85 9.51 12.50
N LYS A 261 -7.50 8.36 12.65
CA LYS A 261 -7.25 7.15 11.84
C LYS A 261 -8.49 6.60 11.18
N ASP A 262 -9.51 7.44 11.04
CA ASP A 262 -10.72 7.04 10.36
C ASP A 262 -10.51 7.08 8.84
N SER A 263 -11.02 6.08 8.18
CA SER A 263 -11.30 6.12 6.75
C SER A 263 -12.54 6.99 6.48
N PRO A 264 -12.64 7.66 5.34
CA PRO A 264 -13.80 8.50 5.00
C PRO A 264 -15.17 7.82 5.10
N VAL A 265 -15.24 6.48 5.10
CA VAL A 265 -16.48 5.69 5.23
C VAL A 265 -16.80 5.27 6.67
N ASP A 266 -15.88 5.43 7.62
CA ASP A 266 -16.06 4.91 9.00
C ASP A 266 -17.13 5.66 9.81
N ARG A 267 -17.52 6.88 9.41
CA ARG A 267 -18.51 7.74 10.11
C ARG A 267 -19.91 7.69 9.51
N GLY A 268 -20.21 6.66 8.73
CA GLY A 268 -21.53 6.45 8.14
C GLY A 268 -21.71 7.05 6.75
N GLN A 269 -22.80 6.64 6.09
CA GLN A 269 -23.07 6.95 4.70
C GLN A 269 -23.23 8.46 4.42
N ASP A 270 -23.85 9.21 5.33
CA ASP A 270 -24.06 10.64 5.14
C ASP A 270 -22.74 11.42 5.20
N THR A 271 -21.86 11.05 6.16
CA THR A 271 -20.51 11.63 6.25
C THR A 271 -19.69 11.29 5.02
N TRP A 272 -19.74 10.04 4.58
CA TRP A 272 -19.09 9.62 3.35
C TRP A 272 -19.54 10.46 2.15
N LYS A 273 -20.86 10.60 1.96
CA LYS A 273 -21.42 11.39 0.86
C LYS A 273 -20.95 12.83 0.89
N LYS A 274 -20.98 13.47 2.05
CA LYS A 274 -20.51 14.85 2.23
C LYS A 274 -19.03 15.00 1.88
N LEU A 275 -18.19 14.10 2.36
CA LEU A 275 -16.76 14.09 2.06
C LEU A 275 -16.47 13.82 0.57
N TYR A 276 -17.17 12.88 -0.02
CA TYR A 276 -17.01 12.55 -1.43
C TYR A 276 -17.46 13.69 -2.36
N ASP A 277 -18.57 14.35 -2.07
CA ASP A 277 -19.06 15.50 -2.83
C ASP A 277 -18.12 16.71 -2.69
N GLY A 278 -17.44 16.85 -1.55
CA GLY A 278 -16.46 17.89 -1.26
C GLY A 278 -15.04 17.59 -1.71
N ARG A 279 -14.79 16.48 -2.45
CA ARG A 279 -13.45 16.08 -2.91
C ARG A 279 -12.79 17.12 -3.79
N LEU A 280 -11.49 17.14 -3.77
CA LEU A 280 -10.67 18.13 -4.45
C LEU A 280 -9.94 17.52 -5.64
N SER A 281 -9.87 18.26 -6.75
CA SER A 281 -9.02 17.91 -7.88
C SER A 281 -7.55 18.24 -7.58
N TRP A 282 -6.67 17.31 -7.83
CA TRP A 282 -5.23 17.53 -7.70
C TRP A 282 -4.67 18.06 -9.03
N ARG A 283 -4.71 19.37 -9.17
CA ARG A 283 -4.10 20.07 -10.30
C ARG A 283 -2.59 20.23 -10.15
#